data_97e27cd597f1eb108a8ab8ded1eb8901
#
_entry.id   97e27cd597f1eb108a8ab8ded1eb8901
#
_cell.length_a   1.000
_cell.length_b   1.000
_cell.length_c   1.000
_cell.angle_alpha   90.00
_cell.angle_beta   90.00
_cell.angle_gamma   90.00
#
_symmetry.space_group_name_H-M   'P 1'
#
loop_
_entity.id
_entity.type
_entity.pdbx_description
1 polymer ?
#
loop_
_entity_poly.entity_id
_entity_poly.type
_entity_poly.pdbx_seq_one_letter_code
_entity_poly.pdbx_strand_id
1 'polypeptide(L)'
;MKKILVPCDFSDPAVQAFKLAVEIGRQSNGAVFLLNVVEVPVMHETVVMPTLYFEQSFMNETKAAAEKKFAKMVEKWAADGPPVFCHVEFGATSQTIKQFVVDKEIDLVLMGTHGASGAKEFLIGSNTEKIVRGSTVPVLAIKKEIKMASIKNIVFANELDLEAEALTLKVKELQNFFDAKLHILYVNTPGSFKRDTVTQKLLKDFAKRFMLKDYTLNVFNDIDQESGVRNFVQSINADMVAMATHGRKGLNHFLSGSIAEDVVNHLECPIWTYQAKD
;
A
#
# COMPACT_ATOMS: atom_id res chain seq x y z
N MET A 1 9.11 -10.40 2.66
CA MET A 1 8.86 -9.10 3.33
C MET A 1 9.75 -9.04 4.57
N LYS A 2 11.03 -8.67 4.40
CA LYS A 2 12.02 -8.64 5.49
C LYS A 2 12.25 -7.22 6.03
N LYS A 3 12.09 -6.21 5.17
CA LYS A 3 12.28 -4.80 5.52
C LYS A 3 10.96 -4.06 5.22
N ILE A 4 10.26 -3.65 6.26
CA ILE A 4 8.94 -3.02 6.17
C ILE A 4 9.07 -1.55 6.56
N LEU A 5 8.72 -0.65 5.66
CA LEU A 5 8.68 0.78 5.93
C LEU A 5 7.27 1.21 6.34
N VAL A 6 7.20 1.97 7.43
CA VAL A 6 5.97 2.64 7.88
C VAL A 6 6.24 4.14 7.93
N PRO A 7 5.83 4.90 6.91
CA PRO A 7 5.76 6.35 7.01
C PRO A 7 4.80 6.74 8.14
N CYS A 8 5.26 7.59 9.07
CA CYS A 8 4.56 7.84 10.31
C CYS A 8 4.51 9.34 10.64
N ASP A 9 3.32 9.90 10.64
CA ASP A 9 3.01 11.26 11.09
C ASP A 9 2.42 11.29 12.50
N PHE A 10 2.46 10.15 13.20
CA PHE A 10 1.89 9.93 14.53
C PHE A 10 0.36 9.99 14.59
N SER A 11 -0.34 10.01 13.47
CA SER A 11 -1.79 9.86 13.41
C SER A 11 -2.24 8.44 13.78
N ASP A 12 -3.51 8.27 14.16
CA ASP A 12 -4.05 6.96 14.47
C ASP A 12 -3.90 5.96 13.33
N PRO A 13 -4.18 6.29 12.05
CA PRO A 13 -3.94 5.38 10.94
C PRO A 13 -2.47 4.96 10.80
N ALA A 14 -1.51 5.87 11.03
CA ALA A 14 -0.09 5.53 11.02
C ALA A 14 0.30 4.59 12.17
N VAL A 15 -0.30 4.77 13.35
CA VAL A 15 -0.12 3.85 14.48
C VAL A 15 -0.71 2.48 14.18
N GLN A 16 -1.88 2.40 13.52
CA GLN A 16 -2.47 1.12 13.11
C GLN A 16 -1.58 0.41 12.06
N ALA A 17 -1.03 1.17 11.11
CA ALA A 17 -0.06 0.65 10.16
C ALA A 17 1.19 0.09 10.88
N PHE A 18 1.71 0.78 11.88
CA PHE A 18 2.83 0.28 12.67
C PHE A 18 2.51 -1.02 13.39
N LYS A 19 1.34 -1.14 14.03
CA LYS A 19 0.92 -2.39 14.71
C LYS A 19 0.90 -3.57 13.74
N LEU A 20 0.30 -3.40 12.57
CA LEU A 20 0.27 -4.45 11.55
C LEU A 20 1.69 -4.76 11.02
N ALA A 21 2.55 -3.75 10.85
CA ALA A 21 3.95 -3.95 10.46
C ALA A 21 4.73 -4.78 11.49
N VAL A 22 4.47 -4.59 12.78
CA VAL A 22 5.08 -5.39 13.86
C VAL A 22 4.63 -6.85 13.76
N GLU A 23 3.33 -7.13 13.51
CA GLU A 23 2.83 -8.49 13.31
C GLU A 23 3.49 -9.16 12.09
N ILE A 24 3.54 -8.45 10.94
CA ILE A 24 4.18 -8.93 9.72
C ILE A 24 5.68 -9.16 9.94
N GLY A 25 6.38 -8.22 10.59
CA GLY A 25 7.80 -8.32 10.89
C GLY A 25 8.12 -9.52 11.80
N ARG A 26 7.28 -9.78 12.79
CA ARG A 26 7.40 -10.96 13.68
C ARG A 26 7.28 -12.25 12.89
N GLN A 27 6.25 -12.40 12.05
CA GLN A 27 6.04 -13.62 11.25
C GLN A 27 7.13 -13.81 10.19
N SER A 28 7.61 -12.73 9.58
CA SER A 28 8.63 -12.80 8.53
C SER A 28 10.06 -12.90 9.07
N ASN A 29 10.29 -12.80 10.39
CA ASN A 29 11.61 -12.54 10.99
C ASN A 29 12.31 -11.37 10.29
N GLY A 30 11.57 -10.28 10.09
CA GLY A 30 12.01 -9.06 9.42
C GLY A 30 12.25 -7.92 10.39
N ALA A 31 12.44 -6.71 9.84
CA ALA A 31 12.61 -5.47 10.59
C ALA A 31 11.60 -4.41 10.12
N VAL A 32 11.22 -3.53 11.04
CA VAL A 32 10.33 -2.39 10.76
C VAL A 32 11.13 -1.10 10.79
N PHE A 33 10.93 -0.27 9.78
CA PHE A 33 11.51 1.06 9.67
C PHE A 33 10.38 2.08 9.85
N LEU A 34 10.40 2.83 10.93
CA LEU A 34 9.52 3.98 11.13
C LEU A 34 10.18 5.23 10.56
N LEU A 35 9.49 5.93 9.68
CA LEU A 35 10.01 7.14 9.04
C LEU A 35 9.03 8.30 9.25
N ASN A 36 9.46 9.31 10.00
CA ASN A 36 8.77 10.59 10.04
C ASN A 36 9.48 11.56 9.11
N VAL A 37 8.75 12.14 8.16
CA VAL A 37 9.26 13.16 7.26
C VAL A 37 8.66 14.50 7.66
N VAL A 38 9.52 15.46 7.97
CA VAL A 38 9.16 16.83 8.33
C VAL A 38 9.34 17.73 7.11
N GLU A 39 8.26 18.32 6.64
CA GLU A 39 8.34 19.30 5.56
C GLU A 39 8.83 20.63 6.12
N VAL A 40 9.98 21.10 5.64
CA VAL A 40 10.51 22.41 6.01
C VAL A 40 9.88 23.44 5.07
N PRO A 41 9.22 24.48 5.59
CA PRO A 41 8.70 25.55 4.76
C PRO A 41 9.85 26.22 3.98
N VAL A 42 9.70 26.35 2.66
CA VAL A 42 10.65 27.09 1.83
C VAL A 42 10.50 28.58 2.18
N MET A 43 11.39 29.13 2.97
CA MET A 43 11.45 30.57 3.19
C MET A 43 12.09 31.22 1.96
N HIS A 44 11.34 32.09 1.29
CA HIS A 44 11.87 32.88 0.18
C HIS A 44 12.98 33.80 0.67
N GLU A 45 14.12 33.78 -0.02
CA GLU A 45 15.38 34.44 0.26
C GLU A 45 15.25 35.96 0.41
N THR A 46 15.16 36.47 1.63
CA THR A 46 15.38 37.91 1.85
C THR A 46 16.14 38.24 3.14
N VAL A 47 16.49 37.27 4.01
CA VAL A 47 17.26 37.52 5.24
C VAL A 47 18.23 36.37 5.55
N VAL A 48 19.51 36.53 5.25
CA VAL A 48 20.50 35.44 5.11
C VAL A 48 21.19 34.95 6.40
N MET A 49 21.14 35.60 7.55
CA MET A 49 21.91 35.13 8.72
C MET A 49 21.13 34.73 9.98
N PRO A 50 20.05 35.36 10.40
CA PRO A 50 19.30 34.90 11.57
C PRO A 50 18.53 33.60 11.31
N THR A 51 18.24 33.30 10.06
CA THR A 51 17.44 32.11 9.62
C THR A 51 18.19 30.80 9.84
N LEU A 52 19.47 30.72 9.60
CA LEU A 52 20.24 29.46 9.71
C LEU A 52 20.26 28.88 11.14
N TYR A 53 20.43 29.72 12.14
CA TYR A 53 20.42 29.30 13.56
C TYR A 53 19.01 28.86 14.00
N PHE A 54 17.98 29.57 13.54
CA PHE A 54 16.60 29.26 13.84
C PHE A 54 16.18 27.93 13.18
N GLU A 55 16.57 27.75 11.93
CA GLU A 55 16.31 26.49 11.18
C GLU A 55 16.96 25.29 11.87
N GLN A 56 18.23 25.42 12.29
CA GLN A 56 18.95 24.33 12.95
C GLN A 56 18.37 23.99 14.34
N SER A 57 17.98 24.98 15.13
CA SER A 57 17.31 24.76 16.42
C SER A 57 15.95 24.11 16.22
N PHE A 58 15.14 24.60 15.27
CA PHE A 58 13.85 24.03 14.92
C PHE A 58 13.96 22.57 14.47
N MET A 59 14.93 22.26 13.60
CA MET A 59 15.16 20.89 13.13
C MET A 59 15.54 19.96 14.29
N ASN A 60 16.45 20.41 15.18
CA ASN A 60 16.88 19.62 16.32
C ASN A 60 15.74 19.36 17.31
N GLU A 61 14.96 20.38 17.64
CA GLU A 61 13.79 20.25 18.54
C GLU A 61 12.72 19.34 17.95
N THR A 62 12.41 19.50 16.66
CA THR A 62 11.43 18.69 15.96
C THR A 62 11.87 17.22 15.90
N LYS A 63 13.16 16.99 15.59
CA LYS A 63 13.74 15.65 15.58
C LYS A 63 13.65 15.00 16.95
N ALA A 64 14.09 15.69 18.00
CA ALA A 64 14.03 15.18 19.38
C ALA A 64 12.58 14.87 19.84
N ALA A 65 11.62 15.73 19.45
CA ALA A 65 10.21 15.49 19.73
C ALA A 65 9.67 14.26 19.02
N ALA A 66 10.02 14.04 17.75
CA ALA A 66 9.63 12.87 16.97
C ALA A 66 10.27 11.59 17.53
N GLU A 67 11.56 11.61 17.85
CA GLU A 67 12.27 10.48 18.48
C GLU A 67 11.65 10.07 19.83
N LYS A 68 11.24 11.03 20.64
CA LYS A 68 10.52 10.76 21.90
C LYS A 68 9.15 10.11 21.67
N LYS A 69 8.43 10.51 20.61
CA LYS A 69 7.16 9.87 20.22
C LYS A 69 7.38 8.44 19.73
N PHE A 70 8.40 8.23 18.90
CA PHE A 70 8.79 6.89 18.44
C PHE A 70 9.15 5.96 19.60
N ALA A 71 9.96 6.41 20.54
CA ALA A 71 10.34 5.61 21.70
C ALA A 71 9.10 5.08 22.45
N LYS A 72 8.10 5.96 22.70
CA LYS A 72 6.83 5.56 23.33
C LYS A 72 6.01 4.56 22.48
N MET A 73 6.00 4.75 21.16
CA MET A 73 5.29 3.83 20.26
C MET A 73 5.93 2.44 20.25
N VAL A 74 7.27 2.39 20.16
CA VAL A 74 8.04 1.14 20.16
C VAL A 74 7.88 0.41 21.49
N GLU A 75 8.05 1.11 22.61
CA GLU A 75 7.84 0.55 23.94
C GLU A 75 6.44 -0.06 24.09
N LYS A 76 5.42 0.65 23.62
CA LYS A 76 4.02 0.23 23.78
C LYS A 76 3.62 -0.93 22.87
N TRP A 77 4.11 -0.97 21.63
CA TRP A 77 3.57 -1.85 20.59
C TRP A 77 4.56 -2.88 20.02
N ALA A 78 5.86 -2.71 20.29
CA ALA A 78 6.91 -3.57 19.73
C ALA A 78 7.96 -4.03 20.76
N ALA A 79 7.69 -3.95 22.06
CA ALA A 79 8.64 -4.34 23.10
C ALA A 79 9.22 -5.76 22.91
N ASP A 80 8.35 -6.74 22.58
CA ASP A 80 8.73 -8.13 22.27
C ASP A 80 8.61 -8.44 20.76
N GLY A 81 8.74 -7.39 19.93
CA GLY A 81 8.52 -7.45 18.48
C GLY A 81 9.80 -7.68 17.67
N PRO A 82 9.71 -7.47 16.35
CA PRO A 82 10.86 -7.43 15.47
C PRO A 82 11.73 -6.20 15.77
N PRO A 83 12.98 -6.14 15.29
CA PRO A 83 13.79 -4.92 15.34
C PRO A 83 13.06 -3.75 14.70
N VAL A 84 13.02 -2.59 15.40
CA VAL A 84 12.43 -1.35 14.89
C VAL A 84 13.49 -0.26 14.81
N PHE A 85 13.62 0.33 13.63
CA PHE A 85 14.55 1.43 13.35
C PHE A 85 13.74 2.71 13.10
N CYS A 86 14.00 3.74 13.89
CA CYS A 86 13.29 5.01 13.81
C CYS A 86 14.16 6.05 13.10
N HIS A 87 13.57 6.73 12.12
CA HIS A 87 14.21 7.74 11.30
C HIS A 87 13.36 9.01 11.25
N VAL A 88 14.02 10.15 11.34
CA VAL A 88 13.41 11.47 11.15
C VAL A 88 14.19 12.16 10.05
N GLU A 89 13.52 12.43 8.94
CA GLU A 89 14.08 13.05 7.75
C GLU A 89 13.38 14.37 7.46
N PHE A 90 14.07 15.28 6.78
CA PHE A 90 13.54 16.58 6.40
C PHE A 90 13.47 16.68 4.89
N GLY A 91 12.33 17.14 4.36
CA GLY A 91 12.14 17.29 2.92
C GLY A 91 10.71 17.08 2.46
N ALA A 92 10.53 16.96 1.13
CA ALA A 92 9.23 16.68 0.53
C ALA A 92 8.82 15.23 0.81
N THR A 93 7.74 15.02 1.54
CA THR A 93 7.34 13.74 2.13
C THR A 93 7.38 12.59 1.13
N SER A 94 6.71 12.70 -0.02
CA SER A 94 6.63 11.59 -0.99
C SER A 94 7.98 11.27 -1.67
N GLN A 95 8.83 12.27 -1.88
CA GLN A 95 10.16 12.08 -2.48
C GLN A 95 11.10 11.41 -1.48
N THR A 96 11.09 11.88 -0.23
CA THR A 96 11.92 11.32 0.86
C THR A 96 11.56 9.86 1.12
N ILE A 97 10.25 9.51 1.15
CA ILE A 97 9.81 8.12 1.30
C ILE A 97 10.32 7.25 0.15
N LYS A 98 10.19 7.71 -1.12
CA LYS A 98 10.66 6.95 -2.29
C LYS A 98 12.17 6.74 -2.28
N GLN A 99 12.93 7.75 -1.90
CA GLN A 99 14.38 7.64 -1.77
C GLN A 99 14.76 6.66 -0.66
N PHE A 100 14.09 6.75 0.49
CA PHE A 100 14.32 5.84 1.63
C PHE A 100 14.03 4.37 1.27
N VAL A 101 12.99 4.12 0.45
CA VAL A 101 12.68 2.77 -0.07
C VAL A 101 13.86 2.19 -0.84
N VAL A 102 14.52 2.99 -1.67
CA VAL A 102 15.69 2.57 -2.45
C VAL A 102 16.91 2.39 -1.56
N ASP A 103 17.24 3.40 -0.74
CA ASP A 103 18.47 3.42 0.07
C ASP A 103 18.51 2.31 1.12
N LYS A 104 17.37 1.95 1.69
CA LYS A 104 17.24 0.89 2.70
C LYS A 104 16.85 -0.46 2.12
N GLU A 105 16.63 -0.55 0.80
CA GLU A 105 16.17 -1.77 0.12
C GLU A 105 14.90 -2.32 0.78
N ILE A 106 13.90 -1.49 0.92
CA ILE A 106 12.61 -1.85 1.54
C ILE A 106 11.86 -2.85 0.65
N ASP A 107 11.21 -3.83 1.27
CA ASP A 107 10.41 -4.85 0.56
C ASP A 107 8.92 -4.51 0.51
N LEU A 108 8.42 -3.74 1.49
CA LEU A 108 7.02 -3.39 1.64
C LEU A 108 6.89 -2.02 2.29
N VAL A 109 6.06 -1.16 1.72
CA VAL A 109 5.60 0.07 2.41
C VAL A 109 4.21 -0.20 2.98
N LEU A 110 4.00 0.07 4.27
CA LEU A 110 2.71 -0.06 4.94
C LEU A 110 2.26 1.31 5.43
N MET A 111 1.12 1.79 4.95
CA MET A 111 0.64 3.15 5.20
C MET A 111 -0.79 3.17 5.72
N GLY A 112 -1.07 4.11 6.64
CA GLY A 112 -2.43 4.56 6.89
C GLY A 112 -2.94 5.41 5.71
N THR A 113 -4.21 5.31 5.37
CA THR A 113 -4.77 6.07 4.23
C THR A 113 -5.06 7.53 4.55
N HIS A 114 -5.23 7.89 5.83
CA HIS A 114 -5.46 9.26 6.28
C HIS A 114 -4.31 9.67 7.18
N GLY A 115 -3.89 10.94 7.08
CA GLY A 115 -2.86 11.53 7.92
C GLY A 115 -3.45 12.45 8.99
N ALA A 116 -2.57 13.16 9.71
CA ALA A 116 -2.92 14.08 10.79
C ALA A 116 -3.82 15.27 10.38
N SER A 117 -3.96 15.53 9.07
CA SER A 117 -4.79 16.63 8.54
C SER A 117 -6.30 16.41 8.61
N GLY A 118 -6.76 15.20 9.00
CA GLY A 118 -8.18 14.95 9.32
C GLY A 118 -9.18 15.28 8.22
N ALA A 119 -8.80 15.23 6.95
CA ALA A 119 -9.71 15.49 5.84
C ALA A 119 -10.84 14.46 5.82
N LYS A 120 -12.07 14.99 5.73
CA LYS A 120 -13.34 14.27 5.88
C LYS A 120 -13.42 12.98 5.07
N GLU A 121 -13.74 11.95 5.78
CA GLU A 121 -14.43 10.67 5.57
C GLU A 121 -14.19 9.82 4.30
N PHE A 122 -13.66 10.32 3.16
CA PHE A 122 -13.59 9.51 1.92
C PHE A 122 -12.35 9.73 1.03
N LEU A 123 -11.37 10.55 1.44
CA LEU A 123 -10.22 10.84 0.58
C LEU A 123 -8.92 10.29 1.18
N ILE A 124 -8.19 9.53 0.40
CA ILE A 124 -6.80 9.16 0.69
C ILE A 124 -5.96 10.42 0.91
N GLY A 125 -5.09 10.41 1.90
CA GLY A 125 -4.09 11.47 2.04
C GLY A 125 -3.18 11.55 0.81
N SER A 126 -2.89 12.78 0.35
CA SER A 126 -2.10 13.03 -0.87
C SER A 126 -0.74 12.33 -0.89
N ASN A 127 -0.12 12.09 0.26
CA ASN A 127 1.13 11.35 0.35
C ASN A 127 0.93 9.86 0.10
N THR A 128 -0.15 9.27 0.66
CA THR A 128 -0.49 7.86 0.41
C THR A 128 -0.78 7.63 -1.06
N GLU A 129 -1.57 8.49 -1.70
CA GLU A 129 -1.83 8.46 -3.13
C GLU A 129 -0.53 8.46 -3.95
N LYS A 130 0.36 9.44 -3.70
CA LYS A 130 1.64 9.55 -4.42
C LYS A 130 2.56 8.33 -4.23
N ILE A 131 2.48 7.66 -3.07
CA ILE A 131 3.27 6.46 -2.80
C ILE A 131 2.62 5.24 -3.45
N VAL A 132 1.30 5.04 -3.36
CA VAL A 132 0.57 3.99 -4.07
C VAL A 132 0.86 4.05 -5.58
N ARG A 133 0.82 5.24 -6.19
CA ARG A 133 1.06 5.43 -7.63
C ARG A 133 2.51 5.28 -8.06
N GLY A 134 3.46 5.55 -7.19
CA GLY A 134 4.86 5.70 -7.62
C GLY A 134 5.89 4.90 -6.84
N SER A 135 5.48 3.98 -5.97
CA SER A 135 6.40 3.09 -5.26
C SER A 135 6.94 2.00 -6.19
N THR A 136 8.22 1.70 -6.03
CA THR A 136 8.90 0.61 -6.76
C THR A 136 8.75 -0.74 -6.06
N VAL A 137 8.18 -0.75 -4.87
CA VAL A 137 7.90 -1.92 -4.06
C VAL A 137 6.42 -1.96 -3.70
N PRO A 138 5.89 -3.12 -3.30
CA PRO A 138 4.50 -3.22 -2.87
C PRO A 138 4.13 -2.20 -1.79
N VAL A 139 2.91 -1.68 -1.87
CA VAL A 139 2.31 -0.80 -0.86
C VAL A 139 1.06 -1.46 -0.30
N LEU A 140 0.98 -1.58 1.02
CA LEU A 140 -0.22 -2.00 1.73
C LEU A 140 -0.83 -0.80 2.44
N ALA A 141 -1.99 -0.36 1.95
CA ALA A 141 -2.74 0.76 2.51
C ALA A 141 -3.86 0.24 3.42
N ILE A 142 -3.99 0.80 4.63
CA ILE A 142 -5.02 0.43 5.59
C ILE A 142 -5.77 1.65 6.13
N LYS A 143 -7.06 1.51 6.38
CA LYS A 143 -7.92 2.56 6.95
C LYS A 143 -8.10 2.44 8.45
N LYS A 144 -8.13 1.21 8.95
CA LYS A 144 -8.44 0.89 10.34
C LYS A 144 -7.53 -0.21 10.88
N GLU A 145 -7.62 -0.46 12.16
CA GLU A 145 -6.90 -1.56 12.80
C GLU A 145 -7.30 -2.90 12.20
N ILE A 146 -6.31 -3.68 11.84
CA ILE A 146 -6.46 -5.01 11.26
C ILE A 146 -5.45 -5.94 11.90
N LYS A 147 -5.91 -7.11 12.27
CA LYS A 147 -5.05 -8.19 12.73
C LYS A 147 -4.63 -9.03 11.52
N MET A 148 -3.36 -9.35 11.43
CA MET A 148 -2.84 -10.15 10.34
C MET A 148 -3.58 -11.50 10.20
N ALA A 149 -3.92 -12.15 11.31
CA ALA A 149 -4.63 -13.42 11.34
C ALA A 149 -6.05 -13.38 10.74
N SER A 150 -6.65 -12.19 10.60
CA SER A 150 -7.98 -12.02 10.00
C SER A 150 -7.96 -12.01 8.46
N ILE A 151 -6.80 -11.93 7.83
CA ILE A 151 -6.68 -11.89 6.37
C ILE A 151 -6.67 -13.32 5.84
N LYS A 152 -7.84 -13.78 5.34
CA LYS A 152 -8.06 -15.14 4.82
C LYS A 152 -8.57 -15.18 3.38
N ASN A 153 -9.15 -14.09 2.88
CA ASN A 153 -9.72 -13.98 1.55
C ASN A 153 -9.13 -12.75 0.85
N ILE A 154 -8.29 -12.99 -0.16
CA ILE A 154 -7.65 -11.93 -0.95
C ILE A 154 -8.30 -11.91 -2.33
N VAL A 155 -8.89 -10.79 -2.72
CA VAL A 155 -9.35 -10.55 -4.10
C VAL A 155 -8.18 -10.04 -4.93
N PHE A 156 -7.84 -10.76 -5.99
CA PHE A 156 -6.87 -10.32 -6.97
C PHE A 156 -7.62 -9.79 -8.20
N ALA A 157 -7.80 -8.47 -8.26
CA ALA A 157 -8.39 -7.80 -9.41
C ALA A 157 -7.34 -7.68 -10.52
N ASN A 158 -7.60 -8.33 -11.67
CA ASN A 158 -6.62 -8.47 -12.75
C ASN A 158 -7.29 -8.49 -14.12
N GLU A 159 -6.61 -7.96 -15.12
CA GLU A 159 -7.03 -8.00 -16.54
C GLU A 159 -6.69 -9.33 -17.23
N LEU A 160 -6.12 -10.28 -16.49
CA LEU A 160 -5.67 -11.58 -16.99
C LEU A 160 -4.52 -11.46 -18.01
N ASP A 161 -3.67 -10.46 -17.82
CA ASP A 161 -2.47 -10.29 -18.64
C ASP A 161 -1.45 -11.39 -18.29
N LEU A 162 -1.18 -12.26 -19.27
CA LEU A 162 -0.21 -13.36 -19.12
C LEU A 162 1.24 -12.86 -19.08
N GLU A 163 1.50 -11.61 -19.42
CA GLU A 163 2.80 -10.96 -19.33
C GLU A 163 3.05 -10.28 -17.97
N ALA A 164 2.00 -10.14 -17.14
CA ALA A 164 2.11 -9.54 -15.79
C ALA A 164 2.72 -10.52 -14.76
N GLU A 165 3.85 -11.13 -15.10
CA GLU A 165 4.50 -12.16 -14.27
C GLU A 165 4.97 -11.59 -12.93
N ALA A 166 5.64 -10.45 -12.92
CA ALA A 166 6.17 -9.85 -11.70
C ALA A 166 5.07 -9.53 -10.67
N LEU A 167 3.93 -8.97 -11.11
CA LEU A 167 2.78 -8.72 -10.26
C LEU A 167 2.22 -10.02 -9.69
N THR A 168 2.00 -11.01 -10.56
CA THR A 168 1.37 -12.29 -10.16
C THR A 168 2.24 -13.07 -9.19
N LEU A 169 3.56 -13.05 -9.37
CA LEU A 169 4.50 -13.66 -8.42
C LEU A 169 4.45 -12.96 -7.05
N LYS A 170 4.35 -11.62 -7.03
CA LYS A 170 4.22 -10.87 -5.79
C LYS A 170 2.87 -11.14 -5.08
N VAL A 171 1.79 -11.29 -5.82
CA VAL A 171 0.49 -11.69 -5.27
C VAL A 171 0.54 -13.13 -4.71
N LYS A 172 1.23 -14.03 -5.37
CA LYS A 172 1.46 -15.39 -4.87
C LYS A 172 2.30 -15.41 -3.58
N GLU A 173 3.34 -14.57 -3.49
CA GLU A 173 4.10 -14.36 -2.26
C GLU A 173 3.20 -13.82 -1.13
N LEU A 174 2.32 -12.87 -1.45
CA LEU A 174 1.34 -12.31 -0.53
C LEU A 174 0.35 -13.36 -0.03
N GLN A 175 -0.24 -14.14 -0.94
CA GLN A 175 -1.16 -15.25 -0.62
C GLN A 175 -0.51 -16.25 0.33
N ASN A 176 0.69 -16.71 0.02
CA ASN A 176 1.42 -17.67 0.84
C ASN A 176 1.78 -17.11 2.21
N PHE A 177 2.12 -15.82 2.28
CA PHE A 177 2.48 -15.16 3.53
C PHE A 177 1.30 -15.11 4.52
N PHE A 178 0.10 -14.81 4.03
CA PHE A 178 -1.10 -14.73 4.85
C PHE A 178 -1.84 -16.07 5.02
N ASP A 179 -1.39 -17.12 4.32
CA ASP A 179 -2.11 -18.39 4.25
C ASP A 179 -3.59 -18.16 3.91
N ALA A 180 -3.81 -17.46 2.81
CA ALA A 180 -5.12 -16.94 2.40
C ALA A 180 -5.59 -17.56 1.08
N LYS A 181 -6.91 -17.64 0.91
CA LYS A 181 -7.54 -18.03 -0.35
C LYS A 181 -7.50 -16.86 -1.34
N LEU A 182 -7.15 -17.14 -2.60
CA LEU A 182 -7.09 -16.14 -3.65
C LEU A 182 -8.34 -16.17 -4.52
N HIS A 183 -9.05 -15.03 -4.58
CA HIS A 183 -10.21 -14.86 -5.49
C HIS A 183 -9.74 -14.07 -6.71
N ILE A 184 -9.41 -14.77 -7.81
CA ILE A 184 -9.01 -14.12 -9.06
C ILE A 184 -10.27 -13.52 -9.67
N LEU A 185 -10.27 -12.20 -9.78
CA LEU A 185 -11.42 -11.43 -10.27
C LEU A 185 -11.11 -10.78 -11.61
N TYR A 186 -11.94 -11.06 -12.59
CA TYR A 186 -12.06 -10.29 -13.82
C TYR A 186 -13.38 -9.53 -13.82
N VAL A 187 -13.33 -8.20 -13.90
CA VAL A 187 -14.51 -7.35 -14.04
C VAL A 187 -14.81 -7.17 -15.52
N ASN A 188 -15.98 -7.62 -15.93
CA ASN A 188 -16.49 -7.54 -17.30
C ASN A 188 -17.38 -6.29 -17.41
N THR A 189 -16.96 -5.32 -18.21
CA THR A 189 -17.65 -4.02 -18.34
C THR A 189 -18.20 -3.84 -19.76
N PRO A 190 -19.18 -2.97 -19.98
CA PRO A 190 -19.68 -2.69 -21.34
C PRO A 190 -18.60 -2.26 -22.33
N GLY A 191 -17.59 -1.49 -21.84
CA GLY A 191 -16.48 -1.01 -22.68
C GLY A 191 -15.42 -2.06 -23.01
N SER A 192 -15.35 -3.16 -22.24
CA SER A 192 -14.37 -4.26 -22.41
C SER A 192 -15.01 -5.64 -22.36
N PHE A 193 -16.24 -5.73 -22.83
CA PHE A 193 -17.04 -6.95 -22.75
C PHE A 193 -16.39 -8.13 -23.44
N LYS A 194 -16.27 -9.24 -22.74
CA LYS A 194 -15.88 -10.54 -23.27
C LYS A 194 -16.98 -11.58 -22.99
N ARG A 195 -17.18 -12.50 -23.94
CA ARG A 195 -18.12 -13.62 -23.73
C ARG A 195 -17.65 -14.49 -22.57
N ASP A 196 -18.60 -15.04 -21.82
CA ASP A 196 -18.30 -15.88 -20.65
C ASP A 196 -17.35 -17.04 -20.96
N THR A 197 -17.56 -17.74 -22.08
CA THR A 197 -16.66 -18.82 -22.54
C THR A 197 -15.21 -18.35 -22.74
N VAL A 198 -15.01 -17.12 -23.19
CA VAL A 198 -13.67 -16.53 -23.41
C VAL A 198 -13.05 -16.17 -22.06
N THR A 199 -13.78 -15.49 -21.20
CA THR A 199 -13.30 -15.07 -19.87
C THR A 199 -12.97 -16.27 -18.98
N GLN A 200 -13.81 -17.30 -18.97
CA GLN A 200 -13.56 -18.53 -18.22
C GLN A 200 -12.29 -19.24 -18.70
N LYS A 201 -12.05 -19.27 -20.02
CA LYS A 201 -10.83 -19.83 -20.58
C LYS A 201 -9.61 -19.02 -20.14
N LEU A 202 -9.66 -17.68 -20.28
CA LEU A 202 -8.56 -16.79 -19.89
C LEU A 202 -8.19 -16.94 -18.39
N LEU A 203 -9.20 -17.00 -17.52
CA LEU A 203 -9.02 -17.22 -16.08
C LEU A 203 -8.31 -18.55 -15.79
N LYS A 204 -8.74 -19.63 -16.46
CA LYS A 204 -8.12 -20.96 -16.31
C LYS A 204 -6.68 -20.98 -16.82
N ASP A 205 -6.45 -20.39 -17.98
CA ASP A 205 -5.12 -20.32 -18.60
C ASP A 205 -4.17 -19.48 -17.73
N PHE A 206 -4.66 -18.37 -17.17
CA PHE A 206 -3.92 -17.52 -16.23
C PHE A 206 -3.54 -18.29 -14.96
N ALA A 207 -4.51 -18.91 -14.29
CA ALA A 207 -4.25 -19.67 -13.07
C ALA A 207 -3.26 -20.83 -13.30
N LYS A 208 -3.37 -21.52 -14.45
CA LYS A 208 -2.47 -22.61 -14.84
C LYS A 208 -1.07 -22.11 -15.14
N ARG A 209 -0.93 -21.01 -15.90
CA ARG A 209 0.38 -20.43 -16.26
C ARG A 209 1.19 -20.09 -15.02
N PHE A 210 0.57 -19.47 -14.03
CA PHE A 210 1.25 -19.05 -12.81
C PHE A 210 1.23 -20.10 -11.69
N MET A 211 0.70 -21.31 -11.98
CA MET A 211 0.62 -22.40 -11.00
C MET A 211 0.03 -21.93 -9.67
N LEU A 212 -1.08 -21.19 -9.73
CA LEU A 212 -1.76 -20.72 -8.55
C LEU A 212 -2.41 -21.87 -7.79
N LYS A 213 -2.50 -21.74 -6.47
CA LYS A 213 -3.09 -22.74 -5.58
C LYS A 213 -4.13 -22.07 -4.70
N ASP A 214 -5.05 -22.85 -4.17
CA ASP A 214 -6.14 -22.38 -3.30
C ASP A 214 -6.79 -21.08 -3.82
N TYR A 215 -7.44 -21.19 -4.99
CA TYR A 215 -8.05 -20.03 -5.64
C TYR A 215 -9.48 -20.32 -6.11
N THR A 216 -10.22 -19.25 -6.38
CA THR A 216 -11.47 -19.26 -7.16
C THR A 216 -11.31 -18.39 -8.40
N LEU A 217 -12.08 -18.71 -9.43
CA LEU A 217 -12.13 -17.95 -10.69
C LEU A 217 -13.45 -17.20 -10.76
N ASN A 218 -13.40 -15.89 -10.85
CA ASN A 218 -14.58 -15.05 -10.74
C ASN A 218 -14.67 -14.07 -11.91
N VAL A 219 -15.84 -14.02 -12.54
CA VAL A 219 -16.24 -12.99 -13.50
C VAL A 219 -17.35 -12.20 -12.85
N PHE A 220 -17.19 -10.89 -12.78
CA PHE A 220 -18.20 -9.99 -12.25
C PHE A 220 -18.57 -8.95 -13.31
N ASN A 221 -19.86 -8.78 -13.57
CA ASN A 221 -20.34 -7.83 -14.56
C ASN A 221 -20.74 -6.53 -13.85
N ASP A 222 -20.17 -5.41 -14.28
CA ASP A 222 -20.53 -4.09 -13.73
C ASP A 222 -20.36 -3.00 -14.80
N ILE A 223 -20.81 -1.78 -14.49
CA ILE A 223 -20.73 -0.64 -15.41
C ILE A 223 -19.30 -0.16 -15.63
N ASP A 224 -18.49 -0.28 -14.61
CA ASP A 224 -17.06 0.08 -14.60
C ASP A 224 -16.26 -0.86 -13.68
N GLN A 225 -14.94 -0.74 -13.74
CA GLN A 225 -14.01 -1.61 -13.03
C GLN A 225 -14.02 -1.38 -11.52
N GLU A 226 -14.07 -0.12 -11.10
CA GLU A 226 -14.06 0.26 -9.70
C GLU A 226 -15.30 -0.31 -8.98
N SER A 227 -16.47 -0.03 -9.55
CA SER A 227 -17.76 -0.54 -9.04
C SER A 227 -17.74 -2.08 -8.97
N GLY A 228 -17.24 -2.74 -10.02
CA GLY A 228 -17.15 -4.19 -10.07
C GLY A 228 -16.24 -4.77 -9.00
N VAL A 229 -15.06 -4.20 -8.78
CA VAL A 229 -14.16 -4.63 -7.71
C VAL A 229 -14.81 -4.41 -6.35
N ARG A 230 -15.37 -3.21 -6.11
CA ARG A 230 -16.03 -2.85 -4.85
C ARG A 230 -17.20 -3.81 -4.54
N ASN A 231 -18.11 -3.97 -5.48
CA ASN A 231 -19.30 -4.79 -5.30
C ASN A 231 -18.95 -6.27 -5.09
N PHE A 232 -17.96 -6.79 -5.83
CA PHE A 232 -17.49 -8.16 -5.64
C PHE A 232 -16.85 -8.35 -4.25
N VAL A 233 -15.95 -7.46 -3.83
CA VAL A 233 -15.30 -7.49 -2.51
C VAL A 233 -16.33 -7.51 -1.39
N GLN A 234 -17.38 -6.67 -1.49
CA GLN A 234 -18.48 -6.64 -0.53
C GLN A 234 -19.30 -7.92 -0.55
N SER A 235 -19.57 -8.47 -1.73
CA SER A 235 -20.42 -9.68 -1.89
C SER A 235 -19.83 -10.91 -1.22
N ILE A 236 -18.49 -11.01 -1.16
CA ILE A 236 -17.80 -12.15 -0.52
C ILE A 236 -17.19 -11.81 0.85
N ASN A 237 -17.37 -10.57 1.32
CA ASN A 237 -16.72 -10.05 2.52
C ASN A 237 -15.19 -10.29 2.51
N ALA A 238 -14.53 -9.91 1.42
CA ALA A 238 -13.09 -10.12 1.28
C ALA A 238 -12.30 -9.32 2.32
N ASP A 239 -11.18 -9.89 2.76
CA ASP A 239 -10.35 -9.31 3.81
C ASP A 239 -9.27 -8.37 3.25
N MET A 240 -8.91 -8.50 1.96
CA MET A 240 -7.90 -7.69 1.28
C MET A 240 -8.16 -7.67 -0.23
N VAL A 241 -7.77 -6.57 -0.88
CA VAL A 241 -7.67 -6.48 -2.34
C VAL A 241 -6.21 -6.37 -2.75
N ALA A 242 -5.81 -7.13 -3.77
CA ALA A 242 -4.52 -7.01 -4.43
C ALA A 242 -4.73 -6.57 -5.89
N MET A 243 -3.99 -5.55 -6.34
CA MET A 243 -4.11 -5.04 -7.71
C MET A 243 -2.86 -4.31 -8.18
N ALA A 244 -2.73 -4.13 -9.51
CA ALA A 244 -1.70 -3.26 -10.09
C ALA A 244 -2.08 -1.78 -9.97
N THR A 245 -1.08 -0.91 -9.94
CA THR A 245 -1.30 0.56 -10.01
C THR A 245 -1.27 1.11 -11.44
N HIS A 246 -0.64 0.39 -12.39
CA HIS A 246 -0.58 0.75 -13.82
C HIS A 246 -0.63 -0.52 -14.66
N GLY A 247 -1.38 -0.51 -15.76
CA GLY A 247 -1.35 -1.57 -16.79
C GLY A 247 -0.19 -1.34 -17.77
N ARG A 248 0.41 -2.43 -18.29
CA ARG A 248 1.57 -2.41 -19.20
C ARG A 248 1.31 -1.80 -20.59
N LYS A 249 0.09 -1.75 -21.03
CA LYS A 249 -0.27 -1.18 -22.35
C LYS A 249 -1.02 0.11 -22.13
N GLY A 250 -0.38 1.22 -22.46
CA GLY A 250 -0.94 2.58 -22.48
C GLY A 250 -2.24 2.75 -23.30
N LEU A 251 -3.12 1.76 -23.31
CA LEU A 251 -4.47 1.80 -23.83
C LEU A 251 -5.37 2.43 -22.77
N ASN A 252 -5.65 3.61 -23.00
CA ASN A 252 -6.50 4.68 -22.51
C ASN A 252 -7.71 4.39 -21.60
N HIS A 253 -7.92 3.22 -20.99
CA HIS A 253 -9.12 3.01 -20.15
C HIS A 253 -8.95 2.12 -18.91
N PHE A 254 -7.81 1.46 -18.73
CA PHE A 254 -7.59 0.64 -17.56
C PHE A 254 -6.38 1.14 -16.78
N LEU A 255 -6.62 1.59 -15.59
CA LEU A 255 -5.57 1.91 -14.61
C LEU A 255 -4.69 3.13 -14.99
N SER A 256 -5.29 4.22 -15.44
CA SER A 256 -4.81 5.49 -14.90
C SER A 256 -4.84 5.31 -13.37
N GLY A 257 -3.80 5.72 -12.64
CA GLY A 257 -3.70 5.54 -11.18
C GLY A 257 -4.98 5.84 -10.37
N SER A 258 -6.03 6.34 -11.03
CA SER A 258 -7.37 6.60 -10.55
C SER A 258 -8.10 5.35 -10.03
N ILE A 259 -8.08 4.17 -10.70
CA ILE A 259 -8.86 3.03 -10.20
C ILE A 259 -8.28 2.48 -8.89
N ALA A 260 -6.95 2.31 -8.81
CA ALA A 260 -6.35 1.91 -7.54
C ALA A 260 -6.62 2.96 -6.44
N GLU A 261 -6.57 4.24 -6.79
CA GLU A 261 -6.88 5.37 -5.92
C GLU A 261 -8.36 5.36 -5.50
N ASP A 262 -9.28 5.20 -6.45
CA ASP A 262 -10.70 5.14 -6.19
C ASP A 262 -11.09 3.89 -5.39
N VAL A 263 -10.50 2.74 -5.68
CA VAL A 263 -10.67 1.51 -4.89
C VAL A 263 -10.17 1.71 -3.46
N VAL A 264 -8.98 2.35 -3.27
CA VAL A 264 -8.47 2.67 -1.94
C VAL A 264 -9.37 3.70 -1.24
N ASN A 265 -9.98 4.62 -1.97
CA ASN A 265 -10.93 5.59 -1.38
C ASN A 265 -12.21 4.92 -0.85
N HIS A 266 -12.76 3.94 -1.56
CA HIS A 266 -14.10 3.43 -1.30
C HIS A 266 -14.16 2.09 -0.57
N LEU A 267 -13.08 1.32 -0.51
CA LEU A 267 -13.05 0.07 0.24
C LEU A 267 -12.55 0.25 1.67
N GLU A 268 -13.13 -0.52 2.58
CA GLU A 268 -12.78 -0.54 4.01
C GLU A 268 -11.69 -1.58 4.34
N CYS A 269 -11.51 -2.59 3.50
CA CYS A 269 -10.47 -3.58 3.68
C CYS A 269 -9.09 -3.07 3.23
N PRO A 270 -7.99 -3.67 3.69
CA PRO A 270 -6.65 -3.40 3.20
C PRO A 270 -6.53 -3.50 1.69
N ILE A 271 -5.75 -2.61 1.10
CA ILE A 271 -5.47 -2.64 -0.32
C ILE A 271 -3.98 -2.74 -0.54
N TRP A 272 -3.59 -3.84 -1.14
CA TRP A 272 -2.22 -4.09 -1.55
C TRP A 272 -2.06 -3.75 -3.03
N THR A 273 -1.09 -2.90 -3.32
CA THR A 273 -0.81 -2.47 -4.69
C THR A 273 0.65 -2.71 -5.05
N TYR A 274 0.89 -2.98 -6.33
CA TYR A 274 2.24 -3.11 -6.86
C TYR A 274 2.32 -2.58 -8.28
N GLN A 275 3.37 -1.80 -8.55
CA GLN A 275 3.73 -1.37 -9.89
C GLN A 275 4.85 -2.28 -10.41
N ALA A 276 4.53 -3.19 -11.33
CA ALA A 276 5.58 -3.92 -12.03
C ALA A 276 6.37 -2.92 -12.90
N LYS A 277 7.68 -2.83 -12.71
CA LYS A 277 8.57 -2.16 -13.67
C LYS A 277 8.73 -3.07 -14.87
N ASP A 278 8.63 -2.51 -16.07
CA ASP A 278 9.03 -3.15 -17.31
C ASP A 278 10.54 -3.40 -17.34
#